data_24b4bf0790aaf3ca0dcc548c6bad3f87
#
_entry.id   24b4bf0790aaf3ca0dcc548c6bad3f87
#
_cell.length_a   1.000
_cell.length_b   1.000
_cell.length_c   1.000
_cell.angle_alpha   90.00
_cell.angle_beta   90.00
_cell.angle_gamma   90.00
#
_symmetry.space_group_name_H-M   'P 1'
#
loop_
_entity.id
_entity.type
_entity.pdbx_description
1 polymer ?
#
loop_
_entity_poly.entity_id
_entity_poly.type
_entity_poly.pdbx_seq_one_letter_code
_entity_poly.pdbx_strand_id
1 'polypeptide(L)'
;MNTYPVAELTINYDGMSTRLMYTAAQLVIVSDAGYKLWYVEIDGMTQHSLLHMFNQTDQIGVALDGVTADGKHFSGTGFFHPNEQHYAAAIRGDSELPGF
;
A
#
# COMPACT_ATOMS: atom_id res chain seq x y z
N MET A 1 -7.82 5.74 15.43
CA MET A 1 -7.14 5.65 14.11
C MET A 1 -5.75 6.25 14.22
N ASN A 2 -4.75 5.50 13.79
CA ASN A 2 -3.37 5.96 13.80
C ASN A 2 -2.86 6.05 12.37
N THR A 3 -2.15 7.12 12.06
CA THR A 3 -1.64 7.39 10.72
C THR A 3 -0.14 7.60 10.76
N TYR A 4 0.59 6.92 9.87
CA TYR A 4 2.04 6.96 9.79
C TYR A 4 2.46 7.34 8.38
N PRO A 5 3.18 8.46 8.18
CA PRO A 5 3.77 8.75 6.88
C PRO A 5 4.72 7.63 6.46
N VAL A 6 4.72 7.27 5.19
CA VAL A 6 5.53 6.17 4.65
C VAL A 6 6.66 6.73 3.81
N ALA A 7 7.90 6.40 4.17
CA ALA A 7 9.09 6.85 3.47
C ALA A 7 9.42 5.96 2.27
N GLU A 8 9.25 4.65 2.40
CA GLU A 8 9.57 3.70 1.34
C GLU A 8 8.50 2.62 1.27
N LEU A 9 8.17 2.19 0.07
CA LEU A 9 7.16 1.18 -0.17
C LEU A 9 7.51 0.37 -1.41
N THR A 10 7.59 -0.94 -1.23
CA THR A 10 7.87 -1.90 -2.31
C THR A 10 6.76 -2.94 -2.33
N ILE A 11 6.28 -3.25 -3.52
CA ILE A 11 5.32 -4.35 -3.69
C ILE A 11 5.96 -5.51 -4.43
N ASN A 12 5.53 -6.71 -4.08
CA ASN A 12 5.87 -7.93 -4.80
C ASN A 12 4.59 -8.42 -5.47
N TYR A 13 4.63 -8.54 -6.78
CA TYR A 13 3.51 -8.94 -7.58
C TYR A 13 4.00 -9.85 -8.70
N ASP A 14 3.40 -11.03 -8.82
CA ASP A 14 3.73 -12.00 -9.87
C ASP A 14 5.25 -12.28 -9.95
N GLY A 15 5.88 -12.42 -8.79
CA GLY A 15 7.31 -12.72 -8.68
C GLY A 15 8.24 -11.53 -8.92
N MET A 16 7.70 -10.34 -9.11
CA MET A 16 8.49 -9.13 -9.35
C MET A 16 8.37 -8.15 -8.21
N SER A 17 9.49 -7.59 -7.77
CA SER A 17 9.54 -6.51 -6.79
C SER A 17 9.55 -5.18 -7.50
N THR A 18 8.66 -4.29 -7.10
CA THR A 18 8.59 -2.93 -7.65
C THR A 18 8.57 -1.93 -6.51
N ARG A 19 9.54 -1.03 -6.51
CA ARG A 19 9.53 0.11 -5.59
C ARG A 19 8.53 1.13 -6.11
N LEU A 20 7.60 1.54 -5.26
CA LEU A 20 6.62 2.53 -5.65
C LEU A 20 7.20 3.94 -5.58
N MET A 21 6.91 4.73 -6.58
CA MET A 21 7.32 6.13 -6.69
C MET A 21 6.09 7.01 -6.49
N TYR A 22 6.16 7.90 -5.50
CA TYR A 22 4.99 8.70 -5.12
C TYR A 22 5.42 10.00 -4.46
N THR A 23 4.48 10.94 -4.38
CA THR A 23 4.68 12.21 -3.68
C THR A 23 4.45 12.03 -2.18
N ALA A 24 3.39 11.33 -1.81
CA ALA A 24 3.05 11.09 -0.41
C ALA A 24 2.37 9.74 -0.24
N ALA A 25 2.63 9.09 0.88
CA ALA A 25 1.93 7.86 1.25
C ALA A 25 1.76 7.82 2.77
N GLN A 26 0.67 7.19 3.21
CA GLN A 26 0.35 7.04 4.62
C GLN A 26 -0.14 5.63 4.90
N LEU A 27 0.39 5.04 5.96
CA LEU A 27 -0.13 3.81 6.54
C LEU A 27 -1.17 4.20 7.58
N VAL A 28 -2.38 3.70 7.44
CA VAL A 28 -3.51 4.01 8.35
C VAL A 28 -3.93 2.73 9.06
N ILE A 29 -3.92 2.77 10.39
CA ILE A 29 -4.36 1.67 11.23
C ILE A 29 -5.69 2.05 11.86
N VAL A 30 -6.71 1.24 11.63
CA VAL A 30 -8.07 1.47 12.16
C VAL A 30 -8.42 0.33 13.12
N SER A 31 -8.73 0.66 14.36
CA SER A 31 -9.23 -0.31 15.33
C SER A 31 -10.75 -0.34 15.26
N ASP A 32 -11.31 -1.52 15.05
CA ASP A 32 -12.74 -1.72 14.92
C ASP A 32 -13.14 -3.03 15.59
N ALA A 33 -13.98 -2.96 16.63
CA ALA A 33 -14.53 -4.11 17.35
C ALA A 33 -13.47 -5.13 17.79
N GLY A 34 -12.28 -4.66 18.20
CA GLY A 34 -11.19 -5.52 18.63
C GLY A 34 -10.27 -5.99 17.51
N TYR A 35 -10.59 -5.66 16.27
CA TYR A 35 -9.74 -5.94 15.12
C TYR A 35 -8.97 -4.70 14.71
N LYS A 36 -7.78 -4.91 14.18
CA LYS A 36 -6.99 -3.84 13.57
C LYS A 36 -6.99 -4.03 12.06
N LEU A 37 -7.63 -3.11 11.37
CA LEU A 37 -7.62 -3.03 9.92
C LEU A 37 -6.55 -2.02 9.51
N TRP A 38 -5.98 -2.20 8.32
CA TRP A 38 -4.99 -1.26 7.84
C TRP A 38 -5.09 -1.09 6.33
N TYR A 39 -4.67 0.09 5.89
CA TYR A 39 -4.50 0.35 4.47
C TYR A 39 -3.40 1.38 4.28
N VAL A 40 -2.84 1.41 3.06
CA VAL A 40 -1.86 2.42 2.67
C VAL A 40 -2.48 3.28 1.58
N GLU A 41 -2.53 4.58 1.81
CA GLU A 41 -2.97 5.56 0.82
C GLU A 41 -1.74 6.14 0.13
N ILE A 42 -1.76 6.16 -1.21
CA ILE A 42 -0.62 6.59 -2.02
C ILE A 42 -1.09 7.65 -3.00
N ASP A 43 -0.43 8.81 -2.97
CA ASP A 43 -0.75 9.94 -3.84
C ASP A 43 0.46 10.35 -4.67
N GLY A 44 0.21 10.88 -5.85
CA GLY A 44 1.24 11.40 -6.73
C GLY A 44 2.14 10.29 -7.30
N MET A 45 1.55 9.17 -7.71
CA MET A 45 2.29 8.10 -8.36
C MET A 45 2.63 8.47 -9.79
N THR A 46 3.90 8.30 -10.17
CA THR A 46 4.38 8.57 -11.54
C THR A 46 4.39 7.32 -12.41
N GLN A 47 4.13 6.17 -11.84
CA GLN A 47 4.20 4.88 -12.55
C GLN A 47 2.85 4.56 -13.19
N HIS A 48 2.52 5.27 -14.25
CA HIS A 48 1.21 5.18 -14.91
C HIS A 48 0.96 3.79 -15.49
N SER A 49 1.98 3.13 -16.02
CA SER A 49 1.86 1.79 -16.56
C SER A 49 1.48 0.78 -15.50
N LEU A 50 2.01 0.94 -14.29
CA LEU A 50 1.69 0.10 -13.15
C LEU A 50 0.23 0.28 -12.74
N LEU A 51 -0.21 1.53 -12.60
CA LEU A 51 -1.60 1.84 -12.28
C LEU A 51 -2.55 1.27 -13.33
N HIS A 52 -2.22 1.45 -14.60
CA HIS A 52 -3.04 0.94 -15.70
C HIS A 52 -3.11 -0.59 -15.67
N MET A 53 -2.01 -1.27 -15.43
CA MET A 53 -1.98 -2.73 -15.34
C MET A 53 -2.92 -3.23 -14.24
N PHE A 54 -2.85 -2.65 -13.05
CA PHE A 54 -3.74 -3.04 -11.95
C PHE A 54 -5.20 -2.69 -12.22
N ASN A 55 -5.46 -1.69 -13.03
CA ASN A 55 -6.82 -1.31 -13.43
C ASN A 55 -7.43 -2.31 -14.43
N GLN A 56 -6.60 -3.08 -15.12
CA GLN A 56 -7.03 -4.04 -16.15
C GLN A 56 -7.07 -5.48 -15.66
N THR A 57 -6.47 -5.79 -14.52
CA THR A 57 -6.39 -7.17 -14.02
C THR A 57 -7.41 -7.43 -12.92
N ASP A 58 -7.86 -8.69 -12.83
CA ASP A 58 -8.67 -9.15 -11.70
C ASP A 58 -7.82 -9.58 -10.51
N GLN A 59 -6.52 -9.77 -10.72
CA GLN A 59 -5.61 -10.22 -9.68
C GLN A 59 -4.85 -9.02 -9.12
N ILE A 60 -5.34 -8.49 -8.01
CA ILE A 60 -4.79 -7.29 -7.39
C ILE A 60 -4.11 -7.58 -6.05
N GLY A 61 -3.94 -8.85 -5.70
CA GLY A 61 -3.24 -9.24 -4.48
C GLY A 61 -1.74 -8.97 -4.60
N VAL A 62 -1.18 -8.32 -3.59
CA VAL A 62 0.25 -7.99 -3.53
C VAL A 62 0.79 -8.30 -2.14
N ALA A 63 2.08 -8.63 -2.05
CA ALA A 63 2.82 -8.52 -0.82
C ALA A 63 3.49 -7.16 -0.80
N LEU A 64 3.63 -6.56 0.37
CA LEU A 64 4.28 -5.26 0.45
C LEU A 64 5.26 -5.19 1.62
N ASP A 65 6.28 -4.39 1.43
CA ASP A 65 7.27 -4.04 2.44
C ASP A 65 7.40 -2.53 2.47
N GLY A 66 7.40 -1.96 3.64
CA GLY A 66 7.49 -0.52 3.78
C GLY A 66 8.31 -0.09 4.98
N VAL A 67 8.64 1.19 4.99
CA VAL A 67 9.31 1.84 6.11
C VAL A 67 8.58 3.15 6.36
N THR A 68 8.15 3.36 7.58
CA THR A 68 7.54 4.64 7.96
C THR A 68 8.59 5.74 8.01
N ALA A 69 8.16 7.00 7.99
CA ALA A 69 9.08 8.14 8.01
C ALA A 69 9.96 8.16 9.26
N ASP A 70 9.49 7.60 10.38
CA ASP A 70 10.26 7.48 11.62
C ASP A 70 11.07 6.17 11.71
N GLY A 71 11.14 5.42 10.62
CA GLY A 71 12.05 4.28 10.50
C GLY A 71 11.49 2.92 10.91
N LYS A 72 10.20 2.81 11.15
CA LYS A 72 9.59 1.53 11.53
C LYS A 72 9.26 0.71 10.28
N HIS A 73 9.76 -0.53 10.24
CA HIS A 73 9.46 -1.46 9.15
C HIS A 73 8.10 -2.09 9.31
N PHE A 74 7.43 -2.32 8.19
CA PHE A 74 6.21 -3.12 8.16
C PHE A 74 6.16 -3.95 6.88
N SER A 75 5.52 -5.09 6.96
CA SER A 75 5.29 -5.95 5.81
C SER A 75 3.97 -6.70 5.99
N GLY A 76 3.33 -7.00 4.88
CA GLY A 76 2.06 -7.69 4.90
C GLY A 76 1.58 -7.99 3.50
N THR A 77 0.36 -8.48 3.40
CA THR A 77 -0.29 -8.74 2.13
C THR A 77 -1.60 -7.96 2.06
N GLY A 78 -2.00 -7.63 0.86
CA GLY A 78 -3.22 -6.87 0.66
C GLY A 78 -3.61 -6.79 -0.80
N PHE A 79 -4.56 -5.91 -1.08
CA PHE A 79 -5.12 -5.73 -2.41
C PHE A 79 -4.85 -4.32 -2.92
N PHE A 80 -4.27 -4.24 -4.10
CA PHE A 80 -3.90 -2.98 -4.73
C PHE A 80 -5.10 -2.45 -5.52
N HIS A 81 -5.64 -1.31 -5.06
CA HIS A 81 -6.75 -0.63 -5.72
C HIS A 81 -6.24 0.63 -6.41
N PRO A 82 -6.06 0.63 -7.73
CA PRO A 82 -5.58 1.81 -8.43
C PRO A 82 -6.66 2.87 -8.58
N ASN A 83 -6.24 4.12 -8.56
CA ASN A 83 -7.06 5.25 -8.96
C ASN A 83 -6.27 6.00 -10.04
N GLU A 84 -6.27 5.42 -11.23
CA GLU A 84 -5.44 5.86 -12.36
C GLU A 84 -5.70 7.31 -12.72
N GLN A 85 -6.96 7.72 -12.69
CA GLN A 85 -7.39 9.05 -13.04
C GLN A 85 -6.77 10.13 -12.14
N HIS A 86 -6.47 9.79 -10.90
CA HIS A 86 -5.90 10.71 -9.92
C HIS A 86 -4.44 10.41 -9.57
N TYR A 87 -3.79 9.51 -10.32
CA TYR A 87 -2.41 9.11 -10.08
C TYR A 87 -2.21 8.63 -8.63
N ALA A 88 -3.14 7.85 -8.15
CA ALA A 88 -3.21 7.43 -6.77
C ALA A 88 -3.53 5.94 -6.66
N ALA A 89 -3.37 5.40 -5.48
CA ALA A 89 -3.75 4.02 -5.19
C ALA A 89 -3.99 3.85 -3.69
N ALA A 90 -4.70 2.78 -3.34
CA ALA A 90 -4.81 2.33 -1.97
C ALA A 90 -4.51 0.84 -1.93
N ILE A 91 -3.72 0.41 -0.96
CA ILE A 91 -3.49 -1.01 -0.69
C ILE A 91 -4.21 -1.34 0.60
N ARG A 92 -5.21 -2.21 0.52
CA ARG A 92 -6.00 -2.62 1.69
C ARG A 92 -5.46 -3.94 2.20
N GLY A 93 -5.11 -4.00 3.48
CA GLY A 93 -4.62 -5.21 4.10
C GLY A 93 -5.68 -6.29 4.18
N ASP A 94 -5.25 -7.54 4.05
CA ASP A 94 -6.13 -8.71 4.16
C ASP A 94 -6.06 -9.40 5.52
N SER A 95 -5.17 -8.94 6.39
CA SER A 95 -4.98 -9.47 7.74
C SER A 95 -4.34 -8.39 8.62
N GLU A 96 -4.25 -8.64 9.92
CA GLU A 96 -3.61 -7.68 10.82
C GLU A 96 -2.13 -7.49 10.48
N LEU A 97 -1.66 -6.26 10.66
CA LEU A 97 -0.26 -5.91 10.40
C LEU A 97 0.56 -6.10 11.67
N PRO A 98 1.57 -7.00 11.68
CA PRO A 98 2.39 -7.22 12.86
C PRO A 98 3.10 -5.94 13.32
N GLY A 99 3.11 -5.70 14.61
CA GLY A 99 3.81 -4.56 15.21
C GLY A 99 3.01 -3.26 15.24
N PHE A 100 1.83 -3.28 14.73
CA PHE A 100 0.92 -2.12 14.71
C PHE A 100 -0.43 -2.50 15.32
#